data_e9304eba75637530603f9967f09583f6
#
_entry.id   e9304eba75637530603f9967f09583f6
#
_cell.length_a   1.000
_cell.length_b   1.000
_cell.length_c   1.000
_cell.angle_alpha   90.00
_cell.angle_beta   90.00
_cell.angle_gamma   90.00
#
_symmetry.space_group_name_H-M   'P 1'
#
loop_
_entity.id
_entity.type
_entity.pdbx_description
1 polymer ?
#
loop_
_entity_poly.entity_id
_entity_poly.type
_entity_poly.pdbx_seq_one_letter_code
_entity_poly.pdbx_strand_id
1 'polypeptide(L)'
;MGATKADIVLRGGRVFMGLASGFAEAVALGAGRVIAAGNDASIESLIGEATRIVDLAGRAVVPGFNDAHQHPLMLGLAQLEINLRADEVRTLEELLRRVKARADATEPGTWIVGGRYDHFELDVKRHPFREELDAVSPRNPVYLKRTCGHMGVANSRALAAAGIGPRTTQPAGGHIEIQNGRPTGLMQERAQELVYRVIPRLPQEALVQGIEAGSRLLLGQGITSVMDAGVGLRQGLEDYDAFVAARQQGRLGLRASLALTGGPNGIQDKALERGLRTGVGDDWLRVGPVKLFTDGSAGGLTAAMSVPYKCDCDNRGIFIWSDSQLEDMVRGYHAAGLQIAIHAIGDAAIGQALGAIGAARDDAPVRGRRHRIEHCGFITPTQIATMREFGMTLAPQPVFLFEFGDLYVDVLGDDRPHRSYPMRRWLEAGLHPAASSDAPVSTSDPLVNLYAMVTRRSNRGTVLGPEECLSLPEAVHCLTWTGAHAGFAEDRKGQLVPGQFADLAVIDRDIFATPPEDLLAAKVDMTIVDGRVAHDRRGELGG
;
A
#
# COMPACT_ATOMS: atom_id res chain seq x y z
N MET A 1 -46.09 3.50 -6.30
CA MET A 1 -45.04 3.60 -5.29
C MET A 1 -44.28 4.90 -5.57
N GLY A 2 -44.23 5.85 -4.63
CA GLY A 2 -43.44 7.09 -4.81
C GLY A 2 -41.98 6.74 -5.03
N ALA A 3 -41.28 7.44 -5.94
CA ALA A 3 -39.86 7.25 -6.18
C ALA A 3 -39.08 7.49 -4.85
N THR A 4 -38.19 6.59 -4.51
CA THR A 4 -37.32 6.73 -3.32
C THR A 4 -36.51 8.01 -3.47
N LYS A 5 -36.63 8.92 -2.50
CA LYS A 5 -35.85 10.17 -2.49
C LYS A 5 -34.40 9.90 -2.08
N ALA A 6 -33.50 10.72 -2.58
CA ALA A 6 -32.08 10.65 -2.23
C ALA A 6 -31.81 11.20 -0.83
N ASP A 7 -30.83 10.63 -0.12
CA ASP A 7 -30.29 11.15 1.12
C ASP A 7 -29.32 12.32 0.83
N ILE A 8 -28.48 12.15 -0.23
CA ILE A 8 -27.50 13.15 -0.67
C ILE A 8 -27.57 13.24 -2.21
N VAL A 9 -27.52 14.46 -2.74
CA VAL A 9 -27.33 14.75 -4.16
C VAL A 9 -26.12 15.66 -4.31
N LEU A 10 -25.17 15.24 -5.15
CA LEU A 10 -24.05 16.07 -5.60
C LEU A 10 -24.32 16.45 -7.04
N ARG A 11 -24.31 17.76 -7.38
CA ARG A 11 -24.67 18.27 -8.71
C ARG A 11 -23.80 19.47 -9.15
N GLY A 12 -23.87 19.82 -10.43
CA GLY A 12 -23.15 20.97 -10.99
C GLY A 12 -21.64 20.75 -11.10
N GLY A 13 -21.21 19.51 -11.34
CA GLY A 13 -19.80 19.17 -11.48
C GLY A 13 -19.52 18.12 -12.53
N ARG A 14 -18.41 17.46 -12.43
CA ARG A 14 -17.99 16.39 -13.34
C ARG A 14 -17.85 15.07 -12.61
N VAL A 15 -18.83 14.20 -12.78
CA VAL A 15 -18.90 12.89 -12.11
C VAL A 15 -18.38 11.81 -13.04
N PHE A 16 -17.23 11.21 -12.71
CA PHE A 16 -16.72 10.04 -13.42
C PHE A 16 -17.41 8.78 -12.91
N MET A 17 -18.28 8.21 -13.73
CA MET A 17 -19.06 7.02 -13.36
C MET A 17 -18.27 5.71 -13.47
N GLY A 18 -17.21 5.70 -14.26
CA GLY A 18 -16.36 4.54 -14.57
C GLY A 18 -15.95 4.56 -16.04
N LEU A 19 -14.91 3.80 -16.41
CA LEU A 19 -14.32 3.87 -17.75
C LEU A 19 -15.32 3.58 -18.87
N ALA A 20 -16.16 2.56 -18.69
CA ALA A 20 -17.20 2.20 -19.67
C ALA A 20 -18.45 3.09 -19.61
N SER A 21 -18.75 3.67 -18.44
CA SER A 21 -19.97 4.47 -18.20
C SER A 21 -19.76 5.97 -18.48
N GLY A 22 -18.51 6.43 -18.57
CA GLY A 22 -18.17 7.82 -18.89
C GLY A 22 -18.45 8.80 -17.76
N PHE A 23 -19.06 9.95 -18.10
CA PHE A 23 -19.26 11.08 -17.18
C PHE A 23 -20.72 11.46 -17.05
N ALA A 24 -21.07 12.03 -15.89
CA ALA A 24 -22.33 12.65 -15.57
C ALA A 24 -22.09 14.07 -14.98
N GLU A 25 -23.16 14.83 -14.74
CA GLU A 25 -23.12 16.16 -14.09
C GLU A 25 -23.50 16.05 -12.61
N ALA A 26 -24.28 15.01 -12.26
CA ALA A 26 -24.78 14.79 -10.92
C ALA A 26 -24.84 13.32 -10.55
N VAL A 27 -24.82 13.04 -9.23
CA VAL A 27 -25.04 11.72 -8.64
C VAL A 27 -25.95 11.82 -7.41
N ALA A 28 -26.89 10.91 -7.30
CA ALA A 28 -27.82 10.78 -6.18
C ALA A 28 -27.52 9.53 -5.38
N LEU A 29 -27.43 9.68 -4.05
CA LEU A 29 -27.11 8.62 -3.09
C LEU A 29 -28.30 8.39 -2.16
N GLY A 30 -28.59 7.14 -1.86
CA GLY A 30 -29.64 6.75 -0.91
C GLY A 30 -29.42 5.35 -0.36
N ALA A 31 -29.71 5.15 0.91
CA ALA A 31 -29.54 3.87 1.61
C ALA A 31 -28.14 3.22 1.40
N GLY A 32 -27.08 4.02 1.41
CA GLY A 32 -25.70 3.56 1.22
C GLY A 32 -25.33 3.17 -0.21
N ARG A 33 -26.20 3.48 -1.19
CA ARG A 33 -26.01 3.11 -2.60
C ARG A 33 -26.11 4.33 -3.53
N VAL A 34 -25.46 4.23 -4.68
CA VAL A 34 -25.76 5.09 -5.81
C VAL A 34 -27.15 4.70 -6.32
N ILE A 35 -28.10 5.64 -6.34
CA ILE A 35 -29.46 5.42 -6.86
C ILE A 35 -29.61 5.93 -8.29
N ALA A 36 -28.89 6.99 -8.65
CA ALA A 36 -28.82 7.49 -10.02
C ALA A 36 -27.54 8.31 -10.24
N ALA A 37 -27.08 8.36 -11.49
CA ALA A 37 -26.11 9.33 -11.99
C ALA A 37 -26.54 9.77 -13.39
N GLY A 38 -26.42 11.06 -13.71
CA GLY A 38 -26.88 11.63 -14.98
C GLY A 38 -26.68 13.12 -15.04
N ASN A 39 -27.48 13.80 -15.90
CA ASN A 39 -27.52 15.26 -15.90
C ASN A 39 -28.35 15.79 -14.71
N ASP A 40 -28.17 17.06 -14.38
CA ASP A 40 -28.86 17.70 -13.25
C ASP A 40 -30.39 17.54 -13.34
N ALA A 41 -30.97 17.69 -14.54
CA ALA A 41 -32.42 17.57 -14.75
C ALA A 41 -32.94 16.15 -14.45
N SER A 42 -32.18 15.10 -14.75
CA SER A 42 -32.59 13.71 -14.50
C SER A 42 -32.60 13.37 -13.00
N ILE A 43 -31.79 14.07 -12.20
CA ILE A 43 -31.66 13.85 -10.75
C ILE A 43 -32.68 14.66 -9.95
N GLU A 44 -33.22 15.76 -10.51
CA GLU A 44 -34.14 16.67 -9.82
C GLU A 44 -35.36 15.95 -9.20
N SER A 45 -35.90 14.96 -9.89
CA SER A 45 -37.03 14.17 -9.39
C SER A 45 -36.73 13.33 -8.13
N LEU A 46 -35.46 13.12 -7.80
CA LEU A 46 -34.99 12.37 -6.64
C LEU A 46 -34.78 13.27 -5.41
N ILE A 47 -34.81 14.59 -5.56
CA ILE A 47 -34.66 15.55 -4.46
C ILE A 47 -35.97 15.59 -3.67
N GLY A 48 -35.87 15.50 -2.35
CA GLY A 48 -36.97 15.66 -1.39
C GLY A 48 -36.60 16.67 -0.31
N GLU A 49 -37.52 16.96 0.61
CA GLU A 49 -37.30 17.94 1.69
C GLU A 49 -36.10 17.59 2.60
N ALA A 50 -35.84 16.30 2.81
CA ALA A 50 -34.74 15.81 3.65
C ALA A 50 -33.42 15.59 2.88
N THR A 51 -33.41 15.78 1.56
CA THR A 51 -32.22 15.54 0.72
C THR A 51 -31.18 16.65 0.98
N ARG A 52 -29.98 16.24 1.35
CA ARG A 52 -28.83 17.16 1.43
C ARG A 52 -28.23 17.38 0.05
N ILE A 53 -28.01 18.61 -0.34
CA ILE A 53 -27.51 18.96 -1.69
C ILE A 53 -26.13 19.57 -1.56
N VAL A 54 -25.18 19.05 -2.34
CA VAL A 54 -23.84 19.61 -2.52
C VAL A 54 -23.74 20.20 -3.91
N ASP A 55 -23.52 21.50 -4.00
CA ASP A 55 -23.11 22.16 -5.24
C ASP A 55 -21.62 21.91 -5.47
N LEU A 56 -21.33 21.16 -6.51
CA LEU A 56 -19.95 20.82 -6.87
C LEU A 56 -19.19 22.02 -7.44
N ALA A 57 -19.87 23.02 -7.97
CA ALA A 57 -19.26 24.22 -8.57
C ALA A 57 -18.13 23.86 -9.57
N GLY A 58 -18.37 22.86 -10.41
CA GLY A 58 -17.42 22.36 -11.41
C GLY A 58 -16.39 21.34 -10.90
N ARG A 59 -16.39 21.01 -9.62
CA ARG A 59 -15.48 19.99 -9.03
C ARG A 59 -15.70 18.60 -9.60
N ALA A 60 -14.62 17.80 -9.64
CA ALA A 60 -14.74 16.39 -10.05
C ALA A 60 -15.21 15.51 -8.88
N VAL A 61 -16.02 14.51 -9.22
CA VAL A 61 -16.38 13.38 -8.36
C VAL A 61 -15.87 12.11 -9.02
N VAL A 62 -15.20 11.26 -8.24
CA VAL A 62 -14.72 9.95 -8.68
C VAL A 62 -15.26 8.86 -7.74
N PRO A 63 -15.36 7.59 -8.18
CA PRO A 63 -15.56 6.49 -7.25
C PRO A 63 -14.49 6.54 -6.17
N GLY A 64 -14.82 6.18 -4.94
CA GLY A 64 -13.85 6.13 -3.86
C GLY A 64 -12.63 5.32 -4.26
N PHE A 65 -11.44 5.86 -4.04
CA PHE A 65 -10.21 5.17 -4.38
C PHE A 65 -10.09 3.86 -3.61
N ASN A 66 -9.56 2.85 -4.28
CA ASN A 66 -9.36 1.51 -3.74
C ASN A 66 -7.88 1.16 -3.85
N ASP A 67 -7.13 1.38 -2.77
CA ASP A 67 -5.71 1.03 -2.73
C ASP A 67 -5.55 -0.48 -2.58
N ALA A 68 -5.10 -1.12 -3.66
CA ALA A 68 -5.11 -2.57 -3.78
C ALA A 68 -3.93 -3.25 -3.06
N HIS A 69 -2.96 -2.50 -2.54
CA HIS A 69 -1.80 -3.00 -1.80
C HIS A 69 -1.26 -1.91 -0.89
N GLN A 70 -1.55 -2.01 0.38
CA GLN A 70 -1.17 -1.03 1.39
C GLN A 70 -1.04 -1.72 2.76
N HIS A 71 -0.56 -1.00 3.77
CA HIS A 71 -0.44 -1.46 5.15
C HIS A 71 -1.07 -0.46 6.13
N PRO A 72 -2.42 -0.35 6.19
CA PRO A 72 -3.11 0.70 6.96
C PRO A 72 -2.81 0.65 8.46
N LEU A 73 -2.65 -0.55 9.06
CA LEU A 73 -2.19 -0.66 10.44
C LEU A 73 -0.80 -0.07 10.63
N MET A 74 0.17 -0.42 9.76
CA MET A 74 1.52 0.11 9.85
C MET A 74 1.56 1.61 9.55
N LEU A 75 0.78 2.07 8.57
CA LEU A 75 0.64 3.49 8.23
C LEU A 75 0.14 4.31 9.42
N GLY A 76 -0.89 3.82 10.11
CA GLY A 76 -1.45 4.50 11.28
C GLY A 76 -0.51 4.47 12.47
N LEU A 77 0.14 3.34 12.76
CA LEU A 77 1.15 3.26 13.81
C LEU A 77 2.35 4.18 13.51
N ALA A 78 2.71 4.32 12.23
CA ALA A 78 3.75 5.26 11.83
C ALA A 78 3.40 6.73 12.10
N GLN A 79 2.12 7.10 12.23
CA GLN A 79 1.71 8.43 12.72
C GLN A 79 2.00 8.61 14.22
N LEU A 80 2.11 7.51 14.96
CA LEU A 80 2.41 7.50 16.40
C LEU A 80 3.92 7.35 16.69
N GLU A 81 4.70 6.91 15.71
CA GLU A 81 6.17 6.83 15.77
C GLU A 81 6.81 8.20 15.47
N ILE A 82 8.14 8.31 15.64
CA ILE A 82 8.85 9.53 15.22
C ILE A 82 8.89 9.55 13.69
N ASN A 83 8.30 10.56 13.07
CA ASN A 83 8.39 10.78 11.63
C ASN A 83 9.77 11.33 11.26
N LEU A 84 10.53 10.58 10.45
CA LEU A 84 11.87 10.93 10.01
C LEU A 84 11.99 10.96 8.48
N ARG A 85 10.85 11.13 7.77
CA ARG A 85 10.85 11.17 6.30
C ARG A 85 11.76 12.28 5.74
N ALA A 86 12.37 12.01 4.60
CA ALA A 86 13.31 12.90 3.94
C ALA A 86 12.71 14.24 3.46
N ASP A 87 11.39 14.30 3.27
CA ASP A 87 10.68 15.55 2.99
C ASP A 87 10.68 16.51 4.19
N GLU A 88 10.79 15.99 5.42
CA GLU A 88 10.81 16.77 6.66
C GLU A 88 12.18 16.76 7.36
N VAL A 89 13.00 15.73 7.17
CA VAL A 89 14.27 15.51 7.91
C VAL A 89 15.40 15.25 6.91
N ARG A 90 16.20 16.30 6.66
CA ARG A 90 17.33 16.26 5.70
C ARG A 90 18.70 16.36 6.36
N THR A 91 18.75 16.57 7.68
CA THR A 91 20.01 16.65 8.42
C THR A 91 20.03 15.67 9.57
N LEU A 92 21.22 15.19 9.92
CA LEU A 92 21.42 14.35 11.09
C LEU A 92 21.05 15.09 12.38
N GLU A 93 21.34 16.39 12.46
CA GLU A 93 20.97 17.23 13.60
C GLU A 93 19.45 17.24 13.84
N GLU A 94 18.65 17.44 12.79
CA GLU A 94 17.19 17.44 12.89
C GLU A 94 16.66 16.06 13.30
N LEU A 95 17.24 14.97 12.74
CA LEU A 95 16.92 13.60 13.14
C LEU A 95 17.12 13.41 14.66
N LEU A 96 18.31 13.76 15.15
CA LEU A 96 18.67 13.63 16.56
C LEU A 96 17.82 14.53 17.46
N ARG A 97 17.47 15.73 17.00
CA ARG A 97 16.56 16.65 17.71
C ARG A 97 15.15 16.03 17.91
N ARG A 98 14.62 15.37 16.88
CA ARG A 98 13.31 14.66 16.97
C ARG A 98 13.38 13.47 17.93
N VAL A 99 14.47 12.69 17.86
CA VAL A 99 14.70 11.59 18.80
C VAL A 99 14.77 12.12 20.24
N LYS A 100 15.53 13.22 20.48
CA LYS A 100 15.65 13.85 21.79
C LYS A 100 14.29 14.32 22.33
N ALA A 101 13.51 15.03 21.52
CA ALA A 101 12.18 15.50 21.92
C ALA A 101 11.26 14.35 22.36
N ARG A 102 11.29 13.22 21.63
CA ARG A 102 10.56 12.01 22.03
C ARG A 102 11.13 11.40 23.32
N ALA A 103 12.45 11.34 23.47
CA ALA A 103 13.10 10.77 24.66
C ALA A 103 12.79 11.59 25.92
N ASP A 104 12.75 12.91 25.81
CA ASP A 104 12.41 13.81 26.92
C ASP A 104 10.94 13.63 27.37
N ALA A 105 10.04 13.26 26.45
CA ALA A 105 8.61 13.06 26.72
C ALA A 105 8.25 11.58 27.03
N THR A 106 9.24 10.68 27.09
CA THR A 106 9.01 9.24 27.27
C THR A 106 9.62 8.75 28.58
N GLU A 107 8.87 7.95 29.34
CA GLU A 107 9.34 7.35 30.59
C GLU A 107 10.63 6.53 30.38
N PRO A 108 11.62 6.61 31.29
CA PRO A 108 12.86 5.86 31.20
C PRO A 108 12.62 4.36 31.02
N GLY A 109 13.39 3.74 30.13
CA GLY A 109 13.28 2.31 29.82
C GLY A 109 12.23 1.96 28.77
N THR A 110 11.31 2.86 28.45
CA THR A 110 10.31 2.64 27.38
C THR A 110 10.96 2.75 26.01
N TRP A 111 10.61 1.84 25.10
CA TRP A 111 11.12 1.83 23.74
C TRP A 111 10.65 3.04 22.93
N ILE A 112 11.58 3.61 22.18
CA ILE A 112 11.33 4.68 21.22
C ILE A 112 11.59 4.12 19.83
N VAL A 113 10.54 4.13 19.01
CA VAL A 113 10.63 3.70 17.62
C VAL A 113 10.40 4.90 16.71
N GLY A 114 11.25 5.05 15.72
CA GLY A 114 11.12 6.03 14.66
C GLY A 114 11.31 5.37 13.30
N GLY A 115 10.88 6.02 12.25
CA GLY A 115 10.99 5.41 10.93
C GLY A 115 11.00 6.37 9.77
N ARG A 116 11.26 5.78 8.61
CA ARG A 116 11.19 6.42 7.30
C ARG A 116 12.34 7.39 7.01
N TYR A 117 13.45 7.36 7.77
CA TYR A 117 14.64 8.13 7.39
C TYR A 117 15.28 7.51 6.14
N ASP A 118 15.90 8.35 5.32
CA ASP A 118 16.76 7.90 4.23
C ASP A 118 18.16 8.47 4.40
N HIS A 119 19.15 7.59 4.59
CA HIS A 119 20.52 8.00 4.81
C HIS A 119 21.17 8.67 3.58
N PHE A 120 20.65 8.40 2.37
CA PHE A 120 21.11 9.08 1.16
C PHE A 120 20.58 10.52 1.05
N GLU A 121 19.45 10.84 1.71
CA GLU A 121 18.91 12.19 1.76
C GLU A 121 19.43 13.02 2.94
N LEU A 122 20.01 12.36 3.96
CA LEU A 122 20.67 13.09 5.05
C LEU A 122 21.93 13.80 4.54
N ASP A 123 22.24 14.98 5.12
CA ASP A 123 23.43 15.79 4.83
C ASP A 123 24.75 15.01 4.97
N VAL A 124 24.82 14.11 5.96
CA VAL A 124 25.99 13.26 6.23
C VAL A 124 26.13 12.05 5.31
N LYS A 125 25.12 11.75 4.46
CA LYS A 125 25.08 10.62 3.50
C LYS A 125 25.44 9.25 4.11
N ARG A 126 25.12 9.04 5.38
CA ARG A 126 25.33 7.80 6.12
C ARG A 126 24.22 7.56 7.13
N HIS A 127 24.16 6.34 7.65
CA HIS A 127 23.30 6.03 8.79
C HIS A 127 23.76 6.77 10.06
N PRO A 128 22.85 7.10 10.99
CA PRO A 128 23.23 7.50 12.34
C PRO A 128 24.05 6.40 13.02
N PHE A 129 25.03 6.77 13.85
CA PHE A 129 25.71 5.81 14.71
C PHE A 129 24.98 5.67 16.05
N ARG A 130 25.11 4.51 16.69
CA ARG A 130 24.49 4.26 17.99
C ARG A 130 24.91 5.30 19.05
N GLU A 131 26.17 5.77 19.01
CA GLU A 131 26.70 6.76 19.95
C GLU A 131 25.99 8.11 19.83
N GLU A 132 25.58 8.49 18.61
CA GLU A 132 24.81 9.70 18.35
C GLU A 132 23.39 9.57 18.93
N LEU A 133 22.79 8.39 18.82
CA LEU A 133 21.49 8.10 19.45
C LEU A 133 21.59 7.99 20.97
N ASP A 134 22.68 7.44 21.51
CA ASP A 134 22.94 7.35 22.94
C ASP A 134 23.03 8.75 23.59
N ALA A 135 23.66 9.70 22.88
CA ALA A 135 23.82 11.07 23.36
C ALA A 135 22.48 11.79 23.56
N VAL A 136 21.49 11.51 22.71
CA VAL A 136 20.16 12.18 22.75
C VAL A 136 19.09 11.35 23.46
N SER A 137 19.31 10.05 23.67
CA SER A 137 18.40 9.14 24.37
C SER A 137 19.16 8.19 25.31
N PRO A 138 19.78 8.71 26.39
CA PRO A 138 20.61 7.90 27.28
C PRO A 138 19.81 6.96 28.19
N ARG A 139 18.48 7.15 28.34
CA ARG A 139 17.65 6.39 29.26
C ARG A 139 16.70 5.40 28.59
N ASN A 140 16.48 5.51 27.27
CA ASN A 140 15.50 4.74 26.52
C ASN A 140 16.17 3.93 25.42
N PRO A 141 15.77 2.68 25.17
CA PRO A 141 16.15 1.97 23.96
C PRO A 141 15.51 2.64 22.74
N VAL A 142 16.32 2.87 21.68
CA VAL A 142 15.91 3.53 20.43
C VAL A 142 16.15 2.59 19.27
N TYR A 143 15.18 2.49 18.38
CA TYR A 143 15.33 1.82 17.10
C TYR A 143 14.72 2.66 15.98
N LEU A 144 15.55 3.06 15.01
CA LEU A 144 15.14 3.87 13.86
C LEU A 144 15.14 3.03 12.60
N LYS A 145 13.99 2.90 11.94
CA LYS A 145 13.82 2.14 10.70
C LYS A 145 14.09 3.03 9.48
N ARG A 146 14.89 2.52 8.54
CA ARG A 146 15.05 3.16 7.23
C ARG A 146 13.74 3.05 6.42
N THR A 147 13.54 3.97 5.47
CA THR A 147 12.35 4.06 4.62
C THR A 147 12.01 2.74 3.89
N CYS A 148 13.01 1.96 3.47
CA CYS A 148 12.80 0.67 2.80
C CYS A 148 12.31 -0.46 3.74
N GLY A 149 12.38 -0.29 5.06
CA GLY A 149 12.04 -1.34 6.02
C GLY A 149 13.09 -2.46 6.17
N HIS A 150 14.07 -2.56 5.26
CA HIS A 150 15.08 -3.63 5.22
C HIS A 150 16.29 -3.37 6.12
N MET A 151 16.36 -2.22 6.77
CA MET A 151 17.45 -1.88 7.70
C MET A 151 17.00 -0.84 8.74
N GLY A 152 17.71 -0.85 9.87
CA GLY A 152 17.48 0.13 10.93
C GLY A 152 18.69 0.26 11.86
N VAL A 153 18.69 1.31 12.67
CA VAL A 153 19.77 1.62 13.60
C VAL A 153 19.26 1.57 15.03
N ALA A 154 19.94 0.78 15.86
CA ALA A 154 19.71 0.61 17.29
C ALA A 154 20.74 1.41 18.11
N ASN A 155 20.30 2.06 19.19
CA ASN A 155 21.21 2.61 20.17
C ASN A 155 21.76 1.51 21.10
N SER A 156 22.73 1.84 21.97
CA SER A 156 23.37 0.87 22.87
C SER A 156 22.39 0.16 23.81
N ARG A 157 21.32 0.83 24.26
CA ARG A 157 20.30 0.22 25.10
C ARG A 157 19.45 -0.80 24.33
N ALA A 158 19.09 -0.49 23.09
CA ALA A 158 18.37 -1.41 22.23
C ALA A 158 19.21 -2.63 21.87
N LEU A 159 20.51 -2.44 21.54
CA LEU A 159 21.44 -3.54 21.32
C LEU A 159 21.61 -4.42 22.56
N ALA A 160 21.76 -3.83 23.74
CA ALA A 160 21.87 -4.56 25.01
C ALA A 160 20.59 -5.37 25.30
N ALA A 161 19.41 -4.78 25.10
CA ALA A 161 18.13 -5.48 25.26
C ALA A 161 18.00 -6.67 24.31
N ALA A 162 18.53 -6.54 23.08
CA ALA A 162 18.55 -7.61 22.06
C ALA A 162 19.68 -8.63 22.26
N GLY A 163 20.53 -8.48 23.28
CA GLY A 163 21.68 -9.34 23.52
C GLY A 163 22.78 -9.23 22.45
N ILE A 164 22.82 -8.09 21.72
CA ILE A 164 23.74 -7.87 20.61
C ILE A 164 25.01 -7.19 21.12
N GLY A 165 26.15 -7.84 20.87
CA GLY A 165 27.47 -7.36 21.27
C GLY A 165 28.55 -7.74 20.26
N PRO A 166 29.84 -7.44 20.58
CA PRO A 166 30.98 -7.67 19.68
C PRO A 166 31.14 -9.11 19.19
N ARG A 167 30.61 -10.09 19.94
CA ARG A 167 30.72 -11.53 19.65
C ARG A 167 29.43 -12.16 19.16
N THR A 168 28.43 -11.37 18.85
CA THR A 168 27.16 -11.88 18.32
C THR A 168 27.39 -12.50 16.95
N THR A 169 26.97 -13.75 16.78
CA THR A 169 27.03 -14.43 15.48
C THR A 169 26.12 -13.72 14.48
N GLN A 170 26.61 -13.51 13.26
CA GLN A 170 25.83 -12.96 12.17
C GLN A 170 24.65 -13.89 11.86
N PRO A 171 23.40 -13.41 11.86
CA PRO A 171 22.26 -14.25 11.53
C PRO A 171 22.27 -14.60 10.03
N ALA A 172 21.86 -15.83 9.71
CA ALA A 172 21.71 -16.25 8.32
C ALA A 172 20.72 -15.32 7.58
N GLY A 173 21.13 -14.74 6.46
CA GLY A 173 20.31 -13.78 5.71
C GLY A 173 20.17 -12.40 6.37
N GLY A 174 21.06 -12.05 7.30
CA GLY A 174 21.10 -10.74 7.93
C GLY A 174 22.53 -10.28 8.21
N HIS A 175 22.72 -8.97 8.43
CA HIS A 175 24.02 -8.40 8.70
C HIS A 175 23.95 -7.39 9.86
N ILE A 176 24.85 -7.56 10.85
CA ILE A 176 25.11 -6.62 11.93
C ILE A 176 26.42 -5.90 11.56
N GLU A 177 26.35 -4.59 11.34
CA GLU A 177 27.56 -3.83 11.02
C GLU A 177 28.47 -3.72 12.23
N ILE A 178 29.74 -4.10 12.05
CA ILE A 178 30.80 -4.06 13.08
C ILE A 178 31.90 -3.12 12.62
N GLN A 179 32.20 -2.10 13.41
CA GLN A 179 33.37 -1.23 13.22
C GLN A 179 34.23 -1.26 14.48
N ASN A 180 35.54 -1.37 14.31
CA ASN A 180 36.51 -1.42 15.42
C ASN A 180 36.15 -2.45 16.49
N GLY A 181 35.62 -3.61 16.05
CA GLY A 181 35.23 -4.71 16.93
C GLY A 181 33.92 -4.46 17.72
N ARG A 182 33.14 -3.44 17.39
CA ARG A 182 31.88 -3.10 18.07
C ARG A 182 30.76 -2.89 17.07
N PRO A 183 29.50 -3.29 17.39
CA PRO A 183 28.34 -2.97 16.57
C PRO A 183 28.15 -1.45 16.45
N THR A 184 27.96 -0.93 15.23
CA THR A 184 27.65 0.49 14.97
C THR A 184 26.21 0.85 15.32
N GLY A 185 25.37 -0.14 15.47
CA GLY A 185 23.93 -0.01 15.60
C GLY A 185 23.15 -0.42 14.34
N LEU A 186 23.79 -0.42 13.17
CA LEU A 186 23.11 -0.77 11.91
C LEU A 186 22.83 -2.27 11.84
N MET A 187 21.57 -2.57 11.59
CA MET A 187 21.01 -3.91 11.44
C MET A 187 20.37 -4.00 10.05
N GLN A 188 20.74 -5.01 9.26
CA GLN A 188 20.24 -5.19 7.91
C GLN A 188 19.55 -6.56 7.76
N GLU A 189 18.49 -6.59 6.95
CA GLU A 189 17.68 -7.75 6.63
C GLU A 189 17.28 -8.52 7.91
N ARG A 190 17.47 -9.83 7.96
CA ARG A 190 17.09 -10.66 9.11
C ARG A 190 17.77 -10.32 10.43
N ALA A 191 18.84 -9.52 10.41
CA ALA A 191 19.45 -9.05 11.66
C ALA A 191 18.48 -8.15 12.46
N GLN A 192 17.56 -7.45 11.81
CA GLN A 192 16.53 -6.66 12.49
C GLN A 192 15.61 -7.50 13.38
N GLU A 193 15.41 -8.77 13.04
CA GLU A 193 14.57 -9.69 13.83
C GLU A 193 15.07 -9.81 15.29
N LEU A 194 16.38 -9.67 15.51
CA LEU A 194 16.96 -9.72 16.86
C LEU A 194 16.45 -8.56 17.73
N VAL A 195 16.27 -7.38 17.12
CA VAL A 195 15.72 -6.20 17.81
C VAL A 195 14.21 -6.29 17.90
N TYR A 196 13.52 -6.68 16.83
CA TYR A 196 12.07 -6.80 16.83
C TYR A 196 11.52 -7.76 17.89
N ARG A 197 12.26 -8.85 18.19
CA ARG A 197 11.86 -9.84 19.21
C ARG A 197 11.81 -9.27 20.63
N VAL A 198 12.54 -8.19 20.90
CA VAL A 198 12.66 -7.58 22.24
C VAL A 198 11.91 -6.25 22.36
N ILE A 199 11.47 -5.68 21.25
CA ILE A 199 10.52 -4.56 21.29
C ILE A 199 9.21 -5.10 21.88
N PRO A 200 8.67 -4.50 22.95
CA PRO A 200 7.44 -4.96 23.56
C PRO A 200 6.29 -5.01 22.55
N ARG A 201 5.46 -6.04 22.65
CA ARG A 201 4.22 -6.11 21.88
C ARG A 201 3.31 -4.94 22.26
N LEU A 202 2.66 -4.37 21.27
CA LEU A 202 1.66 -3.34 21.50
C LEU A 202 0.39 -3.99 22.07
N PRO A 203 -0.27 -3.38 23.05
CA PRO A 203 -1.59 -3.82 23.47
C PRO A 203 -2.59 -3.68 22.33
N GLN A 204 -3.63 -4.51 22.33
CA GLN A 204 -4.66 -4.53 21.29
C GLN A 204 -5.25 -3.13 21.03
N GLU A 205 -5.48 -2.35 22.09
CA GLU A 205 -5.99 -0.97 21.96
C GLU A 205 -5.05 -0.08 21.15
N ALA A 206 -3.74 -0.21 21.29
CA ALA A 206 -2.78 0.55 20.48
C ALA A 206 -2.80 0.14 19.00
N LEU A 207 -3.03 -1.14 18.69
CA LEU A 207 -3.24 -1.60 17.33
C LEU A 207 -4.54 -1.02 16.74
N VAL A 208 -5.62 -1.04 17.51
CA VAL A 208 -6.91 -0.44 17.11
C VAL A 208 -6.76 1.07 16.87
N GLN A 209 -6.03 1.80 17.73
CA GLN A 209 -5.70 3.22 17.52
C GLN A 209 -4.88 3.43 16.22
N GLY A 210 -3.94 2.53 15.94
CA GLY A 210 -3.21 2.54 14.67
C GLY A 210 -4.13 2.38 13.46
N ILE A 211 -5.04 1.41 13.48
CA ILE A 211 -6.01 1.17 12.40
C ILE A 211 -6.93 2.40 12.22
N GLU A 212 -7.40 2.99 13.30
CA GLU A 212 -8.24 4.21 13.27
C GLU A 212 -7.48 5.40 12.67
N ALA A 213 -6.24 5.64 13.11
CA ALA A 213 -5.40 6.72 12.60
C ALA A 213 -5.09 6.55 11.12
N GLY A 214 -4.74 5.32 10.69
CA GLY A 214 -4.56 4.97 9.29
C GLY A 214 -5.82 5.19 8.46
N SER A 215 -6.97 4.70 8.94
CA SER A 215 -8.27 4.89 8.27
C SER A 215 -8.61 6.37 8.10
N ARG A 216 -8.42 7.19 9.13
CA ARG A 216 -8.71 8.63 9.08
C ARG A 216 -7.84 9.36 8.06
N LEU A 217 -6.53 9.04 8.02
CA LEU A 217 -5.61 9.60 7.04
C LEU A 217 -6.05 9.27 5.62
N LEU A 218 -6.37 8.00 5.35
CA LEU A 218 -6.75 7.51 4.04
C LEU A 218 -8.10 8.08 3.57
N LEU A 219 -9.06 8.19 4.46
CA LEU A 219 -10.34 8.87 4.17
C LEU A 219 -10.13 10.34 3.81
N GLY A 220 -9.18 11.04 4.45
CA GLY A 220 -8.77 12.39 4.08
C GLY A 220 -8.17 12.50 2.67
N GLN A 221 -7.77 11.38 2.08
CA GLN A 221 -7.21 11.25 0.74
C GLN A 221 -8.20 10.65 -0.29
N GLY A 222 -9.48 10.44 0.08
CA GLY A 222 -10.49 9.89 -0.81
C GLY A 222 -10.46 8.36 -0.96
N ILE A 223 -9.62 7.67 -0.17
CA ILE A 223 -9.52 6.21 -0.19
C ILE A 223 -10.62 5.63 0.68
N THR A 224 -11.54 4.90 0.06
CA THR A 224 -12.71 4.28 0.72
C THR A 224 -12.52 2.78 0.94
N SER A 225 -11.56 2.20 0.25
CA SER A 225 -11.25 0.77 0.33
C SER A 225 -9.76 0.52 0.25
N VAL A 226 -9.29 -0.48 0.99
CA VAL A 226 -7.89 -0.92 0.98
C VAL A 226 -7.77 -2.43 0.99
N MET A 227 -6.63 -2.96 0.54
CA MET A 227 -6.15 -4.27 0.94
C MET A 227 -4.92 -4.09 1.83
N ASP A 228 -5.00 -4.55 3.10
CA ASP A 228 -3.80 -4.70 3.92
C ASP A 228 -3.01 -5.91 3.40
N ALA A 229 -1.85 -5.62 2.81
CA ALA A 229 -1.03 -6.59 2.10
C ALA A 229 -0.11 -7.42 3.00
N GLY A 230 -0.26 -7.33 4.33
CA GLY A 230 0.66 -7.98 5.24
C GLY A 230 0.16 -8.18 6.67
N VAL A 231 -1.10 -8.59 6.83
CA VAL A 231 -1.63 -8.89 8.17
C VAL A 231 -0.92 -10.09 8.76
N GLY A 232 -0.38 -9.89 9.94
CA GLY A 232 0.45 -10.86 10.65
C GLY A 232 1.95 -10.55 10.65
N LEU A 233 2.39 -9.56 9.87
CA LEU A 233 3.80 -9.16 9.84
C LEU A 233 4.29 -8.54 11.15
N ARG A 234 3.40 -7.91 11.92
CA ARG A 234 3.80 -7.20 13.14
C ARG A 234 3.67 -8.07 14.39
N GLN A 235 2.47 -8.56 14.67
CA GLN A 235 2.18 -9.31 15.91
C GLN A 235 1.43 -10.62 15.67
N GLY A 236 1.43 -11.13 14.44
CA GLY A 236 0.77 -12.37 14.13
C GLY A 236 -0.75 -12.21 14.04
N LEU A 237 -1.51 -13.17 14.57
CA LEU A 237 -2.98 -13.13 14.53
C LEU A 237 -3.59 -11.96 15.32
N GLU A 238 -2.84 -11.34 16.24
CA GLU A 238 -3.28 -10.16 16.98
C GLU A 238 -3.51 -8.96 16.04
N ASP A 239 -2.79 -8.88 14.90
CA ASP A 239 -3.05 -7.87 13.87
C ASP A 239 -4.44 -8.06 13.27
N TYR A 240 -4.83 -9.30 12.93
CA TYR A 240 -6.17 -9.62 12.44
C TYR A 240 -7.25 -9.32 13.49
N ASP A 241 -7.03 -9.76 14.74
CA ASP A 241 -7.96 -9.56 15.84
C ASP A 241 -8.16 -8.05 16.12
N ALA A 242 -7.13 -7.21 15.89
CA ALA A 242 -7.24 -5.76 16.01
C ALA A 242 -8.14 -5.13 14.92
N PHE A 243 -8.06 -5.60 13.68
CA PHE A 243 -9.00 -5.17 12.62
C PHE A 243 -10.45 -5.54 12.95
N VAL A 244 -10.67 -6.75 13.47
CA VAL A 244 -11.99 -7.18 13.93
C VAL A 244 -12.49 -6.27 15.06
N ALA A 245 -11.65 -5.99 16.05
CA ALA A 245 -11.99 -5.10 17.15
C ALA A 245 -12.28 -3.67 16.67
N ALA A 246 -11.46 -3.11 15.77
CA ALA A 246 -11.67 -1.80 15.18
C ALA A 246 -13.01 -1.71 14.44
N ARG A 247 -13.37 -2.78 13.70
CA ARG A 247 -14.68 -2.87 13.01
C ARG A 247 -15.84 -2.90 14.01
N GLN A 248 -15.75 -3.73 15.04
CA GLN A 248 -16.79 -3.86 16.08
C GLN A 248 -16.99 -2.56 16.87
N GLN A 249 -15.93 -1.79 17.08
CA GLN A 249 -15.96 -0.50 17.78
C GLN A 249 -16.34 0.68 16.86
N GLY A 250 -16.59 0.45 15.56
CA GLY A 250 -16.89 1.52 14.60
C GLY A 250 -15.70 2.43 14.27
N ARG A 251 -14.47 1.98 14.55
CA ARG A 251 -13.22 2.74 14.34
C ARG A 251 -12.52 2.41 13.01
N LEU A 252 -12.98 1.39 12.30
CA LEU A 252 -12.58 1.10 10.93
C LEU A 252 -13.52 1.87 9.98
N GLY A 253 -13.07 3.04 9.52
CA GLY A 253 -13.91 3.97 8.74
C GLY A 253 -13.98 3.68 7.25
N LEU A 254 -13.20 2.71 6.74
CA LEU A 254 -13.11 2.31 5.34
C LEU A 254 -13.28 0.80 5.18
N ARG A 255 -13.48 0.34 3.93
CA ARG A 255 -13.59 -1.10 3.66
C ARG A 255 -12.20 -1.72 3.55
N ALA A 256 -11.95 -2.82 4.28
CA ALA A 256 -10.66 -3.49 4.33
C ALA A 256 -10.74 -4.94 3.87
N SER A 257 -9.83 -5.34 3.00
CA SER A 257 -9.53 -6.74 2.67
C SER A 257 -8.17 -7.08 3.28
N LEU A 258 -8.06 -8.19 4.00
CA LEU A 258 -6.88 -8.54 4.78
C LEU A 258 -6.12 -9.69 4.12
N ALA A 259 -4.95 -9.41 3.52
CA ALA A 259 -4.05 -10.45 3.04
C ALA A 259 -3.26 -11.02 4.22
N LEU A 260 -3.54 -12.28 4.56
CA LEU A 260 -2.90 -12.96 5.68
C LEU A 260 -1.55 -13.54 5.25
N THR A 261 -0.50 -13.28 6.02
CA THR A 261 0.84 -13.80 5.70
C THR A 261 0.87 -15.32 5.73
N GLY A 262 1.45 -15.92 4.70
CA GLY A 262 1.65 -17.36 4.56
C GLY A 262 3.10 -17.78 4.79
N GLY A 263 3.35 -19.06 4.61
CA GLY A 263 4.66 -19.69 4.82
C GLY A 263 4.98 -19.98 6.28
N PRO A 264 6.17 -20.51 6.58
CA PRO A 264 6.51 -21.06 7.90
C PRO A 264 6.39 -20.06 9.07
N ASN A 265 6.57 -18.77 8.82
CA ASN A 265 6.46 -17.71 9.83
C ASN A 265 5.18 -16.89 9.69
N GLY A 266 4.28 -17.30 8.77
CA GLY A 266 3.00 -16.63 8.53
C GLY A 266 1.92 -17.05 9.53
N ILE A 267 0.76 -16.45 9.35
CA ILE A 267 -0.42 -16.69 10.20
C ILE A 267 -1.50 -17.52 9.48
N GLN A 268 -1.34 -17.76 8.17
CA GLN A 268 -2.42 -18.34 7.35
C GLN A 268 -2.85 -19.73 7.82
N ASP A 269 -1.92 -20.59 8.22
CA ASP A 269 -2.27 -21.95 8.67
C ASP A 269 -3.11 -21.90 9.95
N LYS A 270 -2.71 -21.07 10.92
CA LYS A 270 -3.50 -20.82 12.15
C LYS A 270 -4.84 -20.14 11.85
N ALA A 271 -4.88 -19.28 10.83
CA ALA A 271 -6.11 -18.63 10.39
C ALA A 271 -7.09 -19.65 9.77
N LEU A 272 -6.58 -20.64 9.00
CA LEU A 272 -7.38 -21.73 8.46
C LEU A 272 -8.03 -22.57 9.57
N GLU A 273 -7.34 -22.81 10.68
CA GLU A 273 -7.91 -23.49 11.87
C GLU A 273 -9.09 -22.70 12.47
N ARG A 274 -9.07 -21.35 12.36
CA ARG A 274 -10.18 -20.48 12.75
C ARG A 274 -11.27 -20.35 11.67
N GLY A 275 -11.17 -21.07 10.55
CA GLY A 275 -12.10 -20.97 9.42
C GLY A 275 -11.92 -19.72 8.56
N LEU A 276 -10.82 -18.96 8.73
CA LEU A 276 -10.54 -17.75 7.97
C LEU A 276 -9.99 -18.11 6.58
N ARG A 277 -10.80 -17.90 5.57
CA ARG A 277 -10.48 -18.19 4.16
C ARG A 277 -10.77 -16.98 3.30
N THR A 278 -10.16 -16.89 2.14
CA THR A 278 -10.46 -15.84 1.15
C THR A 278 -11.98 -15.67 0.97
N GLY A 279 -12.46 -14.44 1.16
CA GLY A 279 -13.86 -14.06 1.02
C GLY A 279 -14.69 -14.13 2.31
N VAL A 280 -14.20 -14.73 3.39
CA VAL A 280 -14.88 -14.71 4.70
C VAL A 280 -14.91 -13.30 5.27
N GLY A 281 -16.07 -12.88 5.77
CA GLY A 281 -16.32 -11.54 6.31
C GLY A 281 -17.53 -10.88 5.68
N ASP A 282 -17.55 -9.55 5.72
CA ASP A 282 -18.65 -8.73 5.18
C ASP A 282 -18.12 -7.69 4.17
N ASP A 283 -18.96 -6.72 3.80
CA ASP A 283 -18.61 -5.64 2.89
C ASP A 283 -17.65 -4.60 3.49
N TRP A 284 -17.39 -4.65 4.80
CA TRP A 284 -16.49 -3.74 5.50
C TRP A 284 -15.15 -4.36 5.86
N LEU A 285 -15.17 -5.62 6.29
CA LEU A 285 -13.97 -6.33 6.68
C LEU A 285 -14.03 -7.78 6.18
N ARG A 286 -13.08 -8.16 5.32
CA ARG A 286 -13.04 -9.51 4.76
C ARG A 286 -11.62 -10.05 4.70
N VAL A 287 -11.49 -11.36 4.75
CA VAL A 287 -10.23 -12.05 4.47
C VAL A 287 -9.96 -12.00 2.99
N GLY A 288 -8.80 -11.50 2.61
CA GLY A 288 -8.27 -11.42 1.26
C GLY A 288 -7.46 -12.65 0.87
N PRO A 289 -6.40 -12.47 0.06
CA PRO A 289 -5.50 -13.54 -0.34
C PRO A 289 -4.56 -13.96 0.80
N VAL A 290 -3.91 -15.11 0.64
CA VAL A 290 -2.69 -15.42 1.38
C VAL A 290 -1.51 -14.69 0.75
N LYS A 291 -0.69 -13.99 1.55
CA LYS A 291 0.47 -13.22 1.11
C LYS A 291 1.75 -14.01 1.27
N LEU A 292 2.49 -14.14 0.16
CA LEU A 292 3.83 -14.73 0.11
C LEU A 292 4.84 -13.69 -0.41
N PHE A 293 6.12 -13.90 -0.12
CA PHE A 293 7.22 -13.07 -0.57
C PHE A 293 8.24 -13.94 -1.29
N THR A 294 8.73 -13.53 -2.48
CA THR A 294 9.73 -14.30 -3.25
C THR A 294 11.07 -13.61 -3.34
N ASP A 295 11.10 -12.27 -3.29
CA ASP A 295 12.31 -11.47 -3.33
C ASP A 295 12.20 -10.23 -2.44
N GLY A 296 13.18 -9.34 -2.54
CA GLY A 296 13.20 -8.07 -1.83
C GLY A 296 12.86 -6.88 -2.72
N SER A 297 13.55 -5.74 -2.56
CA SER A 297 13.26 -4.48 -3.25
C SER A 297 14.34 -4.10 -4.27
N ALA A 298 13.95 -3.41 -5.35
CA ALA A 298 14.90 -2.92 -6.36
C ALA A 298 15.87 -1.86 -5.78
N GLY A 299 15.35 -0.91 -5.00
CA GLY A 299 16.18 0.11 -4.35
C GLY A 299 17.09 -0.44 -3.24
N GLY A 300 16.77 -1.61 -2.68
CA GLY A 300 17.61 -2.33 -1.71
C GLY A 300 18.57 -3.32 -2.34
N LEU A 301 18.61 -3.43 -3.67
CA LEU A 301 19.43 -4.39 -4.44
C LEU A 301 19.13 -5.85 -4.11
N THR A 302 17.92 -6.16 -3.67
CA THR A 302 17.49 -7.49 -3.22
C THR A 302 16.34 -8.06 -4.07
N ALA A 303 15.76 -7.29 -4.99
CA ALA A 303 14.84 -7.82 -6.00
C ALA A 303 15.59 -8.79 -6.94
N ALA A 304 15.04 -10.01 -7.14
CA ALA A 304 15.70 -11.05 -7.92
C ALA A 304 15.55 -10.79 -9.43
N MET A 305 16.68 -10.41 -10.04
CA MET A 305 16.79 -10.01 -11.45
C MET A 305 17.47 -11.09 -12.29
N SER A 306 17.04 -11.26 -13.54
CA SER A 306 17.72 -12.12 -14.52
C SER A 306 19.08 -11.55 -14.97
N VAL A 307 19.25 -10.22 -14.88
CA VAL A 307 20.48 -9.49 -15.24
C VAL A 307 20.99 -8.76 -13.99
N PRO A 308 22.31 -8.73 -13.71
CA PRO A 308 22.86 -8.07 -12.53
C PRO A 308 22.48 -6.59 -12.42
N TYR A 309 22.56 -6.06 -11.20
CA TYR A 309 22.45 -4.62 -10.98
C TYR A 309 23.61 -3.88 -11.67
N LYS A 310 23.32 -2.65 -12.15
CA LYS A 310 24.35 -1.80 -12.80
C LYS A 310 25.46 -1.43 -11.82
N CYS A 311 25.08 -1.12 -10.60
CA CYS A 311 26.01 -0.68 -9.54
C CYS A 311 26.78 -1.84 -8.88
N ASP A 312 26.40 -3.11 -9.14
CA ASP A 312 27.02 -4.31 -8.57
C ASP A 312 26.83 -5.48 -9.56
N CYS A 313 27.85 -5.70 -10.40
CA CYS A 313 27.80 -6.66 -11.50
C CYS A 313 27.73 -8.15 -11.09
N ASP A 314 27.96 -8.46 -9.83
CA ASP A 314 27.83 -9.82 -9.29
C ASP A 314 26.50 -10.05 -8.60
N ASN A 315 25.77 -8.97 -8.29
CA ASN A 315 24.51 -9.01 -7.56
C ASN A 315 23.31 -9.14 -8.51
N ARG A 316 22.51 -10.16 -8.30
CA ARG A 316 21.22 -10.39 -9.00
C ARG A 316 20.03 -10.37 -8.07
N GLY A 317 20.19 -9.91 -6.83
CA GLY A 317 19.17 -9.97 -5.79
C GLY A 317 19.12 -11.31 -5.07
N ILE A 318 18.02 -11.55 -4.36
CA ILE A 318 17.88 -12.69 -3.45
C ILE A 318 16.53 -13.37 -3.70
N PHE A 319 16.53 -14.68 -3.86
CA PHE A 319 15.33 -15.50 -3.72
C PHE A 319 15.12 -15.87 -2.25
N ILE A 320 13.93 -15.66 -1.73
CA ILE A 320 13.57 -16.03 -0.34
C ILE A 320 13.36 -17.53 -0.21
N TRP A 321 12.85 -18.19 -1.28
CA TRP A 321 12.53 -19.60 -1.33
C TRP A 321 13.23 -20.28 -2.51
N SER A 322 13.50 -21.56 -2.38
CA SER A 322 13.75 -22.41 -3.57
C SER A 322 12.45 -22.59 -4.36
N ASP A 323 12.57 -22.96 -5.64
CA ASP A 323 11.41 -23.20 -6.49
C ASP A 323 10.46 -24.25 -5.88
N SER A 324 11.01 -25.36 -5.39
CA SER A 324 10.21 -26.41 -4.75
C SER A 324 9.49 -25.95 -3.48
N GLN A 325 10.15 -25.13 -2.64
CA GLN A 325 9.52 -24.60 -1.43
C GLN A 325 8.34 -23.67 -1.75
N LEU A 326 8.52 -22.79 -2.74
CA LEU A 326 7.43 -21.89 -3.16
C LEU A 326 6.30 -22.69 -3.82
N GLU A 327 6.64 -23.65 -4.68
CA GLU A 327 5.67 -24.53 -5.32
C GLU A 327 4.81 -25.28 -4.31
N ASP A 328 5.42 -25.92 -3.31
CA ASP A 328 4.71 -26.65 -2.26
C ASP A 328 3.72 -25.76 -1.50
N MET A 329 4.14 -24.53 -1.12
CA MET A 329 3.26 -23.57 -0.44
C MET A 329 2.11 -23.14 -1.35
N VAL A 330 2.38 -22.79 -2.60
CA VAL A 330 1.37 -22.33 -3.57
C VAL A 330 0.36 -23.42 -3.85
N ARG A 331 0.79 -24.67 -4.09
CA ARG A 331 -0.09 -25.82 -4.30
C ARG A 331 -0.98 -26.06 -3.08
N GLY A 332 -0.41 -26.03 -1.87
CA GLY A 332 -1.16 -26.20 -0.63
C GLY A 332 -2.26 -25.15 -0.44
N TYR A 333 -1.94 -23.87 -0.61
CA TYR A 333 -2.92 -22.79 -0.47
C TYR A 333 -3.94 -22.77 -1.62
N HIS A 334 -3.51 -23.10 -2.85
CA HIS A 334 -4.42 -23.23 -3.98
C HIS A 334 -5.44 -24.36 -3.76
N ALA A 335 -4.98 -25.54 -3.33
CA ALA A 335 -5.83 -26.69 -3.00
C ALA A 335 -6.81 -26.36 -1.85
N ALA A 336 -6.40 -25.55 -0.88
CA ALA A 336 -7.28 -25.02 0.17
C ALA A 336 -8.31 -24.00 -0.33
N GLY A 337 -8.31 -23.64 -1.60
CA GLY A 337 -9.26 -22.72 -2.24
C GLY A 337 -8.96 -21.24 -2.01
N LEU A 338 -7.78 -20.89 -1.54
CA LEU A 338 -7.39 -19.51 -1.27
C LEU A 338 -6.98 -18.77 -2.55
N GLN A 339 -7.25 -17.47 -2.61
CA GLN A 339 -6.54 -16.57 -3.50
C GLN A 339 -5.10 -16.40 -2.96
N ILE A 340 -4.12 -16.31 -3.83
CA ILE A 340 -2.70 -16.16 -3.47
C ILE A 340 -2.19 -14.83 -4.03
N ALA A 341 -1.49 -14.05 -3.21
CA ALA A 341 -0.81 -12.82 -3.56
C ALA A 341 0.69 -12.99 -3.31
N ILE A 342 1.50 -12.92 -4.36
CA ILE A 342 2.94 -13.18 -4.29
C ILE A 342 3.68 -11.87 -4.57
N HIS A 343 4.44 -11.39 -3.58
CA HIS A 343 5.40 -10.32 -3.77
C HIS A 343 6.50 -10.80 -4.71
N ALA A 344 6.63 -10.16 -5.86
CA ALA A 344 7.68 -10.40 -6.83
C ALA A 344 7.97 -9.12 -7.63
N ILE A 345 9.13 -8.52 -7.40
CA ILE A 345 9.56 -7.26 -8.02
C ILE A 345 10.45 -7.53 -9.24
N GLY A 346 11.49 -8.36 -9.09
CA GLY A 346 12.41 -8.71 -10.16
C GLY A 346 11.79 -9.66 -11.17
N ASP A 347 12.24 -9.58 -12.41
CA ASP A 347 11.79 -10.46 -13.49
C ASP A 347 12.06 -11.95 -13.21
N ALA A 348 13.15 -12.27 -12.52
CA ALA A 348 13.44 -13.64 -12.10
C ALA A 348 12.46 -14.11 -11.00
N ALA A 349 12.14 -13.27 -10.01
CA ALA A 349 11.14 -13.57 -8.97
C ALA A 349 9.73 -13.72 -9.55
N ILE A 350 9.35 -12.87 -10.51
CA ILE A 350 8.08 -13.01 -11.23
C ILE A 350 8.03 -14.35 -11.96
N GLY A 351 9.15 -14.76 -12.60
CA GLY A 351 9.27 -16.07 -13.23
C GLY A 351 9.07 -17.23 -12.26
N GLN A 352 9.68 -17.16 -11.07
CA GLN A 352 9.52 -18.16 -10.01
C GLN A 352 8.06 -18.24 -9.53
N ALA A 353 7.43 -17.10 -9.28
CA ALA A 353 6.03 -17.03 -8.84
C ALA A 353 5.06 -17.61 -9.90
N LEU A 354 5.28 -17.29 -11.18
CA LEU A 354 4.49 -17.84 -12.28
C LEU A 354 4.70 -19.34 -12.46
N GLY A 355 5.94 -19.84 -12.24
CA GLY A 355 6.25 -21.28 -12.23
C GLY A 355 5.46 -22.02 -11.16
N ALA A 356 5.45 -21.50 -9.92
CA ALA A 356 4.72 -22.08 -8.80
C ALA A 356 3.19 -22.08 -9.02
N ILE A 357 2.63 -20.99 -9.57
CA ILE A 357 1.20 -20.94 -9.94
C ILE A 357 0.90 -21.90 -11.10
N GLY A 358 1.82 -22.02 -12.07
CA GLY A 358 1.71 -22.97 -13.18
C GLY A 358 1.65 -24.42 -12.71
N ALA A 359 2.50 -24.80 -11.74
CA ALA A 359 2.51 -26.13 -11.13
C ALA A 359 1.20 -26.44 -10.38
N ALA A 360 0.63 -25.45 -9.69
CA ALA A 360 -0.66 -25.61 -9.00
C ALA A 360 -1.84 -25.87 -9.96
N ARG A 361 -1.71 -25.50 -11.25
CA ARG A 361 -2.72 -25.76 -12.28
C ARG A 361 -2.93 -27.26 -12.52
N ASP A 362 -1.92 -28.08 -12.28
CA ASP A 362 -2.02 -29.52 -12.45
C ASP A 362 -2.95 -30.15 -11.41
N ASP A 363 -3.12 -29.51 -10.26
CA ASP A 363 -3.99 -29.98 -9.18
C ASP A 363 -5.44 -29.49 -9.33
N ALA A 364 -5.62 -28.23 -9.76
CA ALA A 364 -6.93 -27.62 -9.96
C ALA A 364 -6.83 -26.38 -10.88
N PRO A 365 -7.94 -25.95 -11.54
CA PRO A 365 -7.92 -24.76 -12.38
C PRO A 365 -7.53 -23.49 -11.60
N VAL A 366 -6.47 -22.79 -12.02
CA VAL A 366 -6.04 -21.51 -11.45
C VAL A 366 -6.88 -20.35 -11.98
N ARG A 367 -7.43 -20.47 -13.20
CA ARG A 367 -8.29 -19.46 -13.80
C ARG A 367 -9.56 -19.27 -12.98
N GLY A 368 -9.93 -18.01 -12.71
CA GLY A 368 -11.07 -17.66 -11.85
C GLY A 368 -10.67 -17.49 -10.36
N ARG A 369 -9.51 -17.97 -9.94
CA ARG A 369 -8.96 -17.70 -8.61
C ARG A 369 -8.38 -16.29 -8.49
N ARG A 370 -8.06 -15.65 -9.61
CA ARG A 370 -7.45 -14.32 -9.67
C ARG A 370 -6.23 -14.23 -8.75
N HIS A 371 -5.36 -15.27 -8.78
CA HIS A 371 -4.07 -15.16 -8.08
C HIS A 371 -3.36 -13.91 -8.57
N ARG A 372 -2.56 -13.29 -7.70
CA ARG A 372 -1.98 -11.97 -7.97
C ARG A 372 -0.47 -11.97 -7.80
N ILE A 373 0.18 -11.17 -8.64
CA ILE A 373 1.56 -10.74 -8.40
C ILE A 373 1.50 -9.33 -7.81
N GLU A 374 2.08 -9.17 -6.64
CA GLU A 374 2.26 -7.88 -5.99
C GLU A 374 3.50 -7.20 -6.56
N HIS A 375 3.45 -5.89 -6.72
CA HIS A 375 4.48 -5.06 -7.35
C HIS A 375 4.64 -5.32 -8.84
N CYS A 376 5.06 -6.50 -9.25
CA CYS A 376 5.21 -6.87 -10.67
C CYS A 376 6.13 -5.89 -11.45
N GLY A 377 7.18 -5.37 -10.77
CA GLY A 377 7.91 -4.17 -11.19
C GLY A 377 8.60 -4.29 -12.55
N PHE A 378 9.31 -5.41 -12.79
CA PHE A 378 10.18 -5.59 -13.97
C PHE A 378 9.77 -6.78 -14.84
N ILE A 379 8.48 -6.86 -15.16
CA ILE A 379 7.89 -7.98 -15.91
C ILE A 379 8.32 -8.01 -17.39
N THR A 380 8.47 -9.21 -17.94
CA THR A 380 8.75 -9.44 -19.36
C THR A 380 7.47 -9.64 -20.17
N PRO A 381 7.49 -9.43 -21.51
CA PRO A 381 6.33 -9.69 -22.38
C PRO A 381 5.82 -11.13 -22.30
N THR A 382 6.70 -12.12 -22.19
CA THR A 382 6.32 -13.54 -22.04
C THR A 382 5.57 -13.77 -20.73
N GLN A 383 6.02 -13.17 -19.64
CA GLN A 383 5.35 -13.26 -18.33
C GLN A 383 3.97 -12.60 -18.36
N ILE A 384 3.79 -11.47 -19.06
CA ILE A 384 2.47 -10.85 -19.29
C ILE A 384 1.52 -11.83 -19.97
N ALA A 385 1.99 -12.52 -21.03
CA ALA A 385 1.19 -13.53 -21.73
C ALA A 385 0.80 -14.70 -20.81
N THR A 386 1.71 -15.18 -19.96
CA THR A 386 1.45 -16.23 -18.96
C THR A 386 0.42 -15.79 -17.93
N MET A 387 0.53 -14.56 -17.39
CA MET A 387 -0.47 -14.01 -16.45
C MET A 387 -1.87 -13.95 -17.07
N ARG A 388 -1.96 -13.54 -18.33
CA ARG A 388 -3.22 -13.51 -19.07
C ARG A 388 -3.79 -14.93 -19.26
N GLU A 389 -2.96 -15.90 -19.64
CA GLU A 389 -3.37 -17.31 -19.78
C GLU A 389 -3.94 -17.85 -18.47
N PHE A 390 -3.28 -17.57 -17.35
CA PHE A 390 -3.68 -18.05 -16.03
C PHE A 390 -4.88 -17.25 -15.43
N GLY A 391 -5.29 -16.16 -16.07
CA GLY A 391 -6.37 -15.28 -15.53
C GLY A 391 -5.98 -14.64 -14.22
N MET A 392 -4.72 -14.26 -14.09
CA MET A 392 -4.18 -13.59 -12.91
C MET A 392 -4.50 -12.10 -12.92
N THR A 393 -4.35 -11.47 -11.77
CA THR A 393 -4.37 -10.01 -11.60
C THR A 393 -3.03 -9.54 -11.00
N LEU A 394 -2.85 -8.25 -10.83
CA LEU A 394 -1.62 -7.67 -10.30
C LEU A 394 -1.91 -6.39 -9.53
N ALA A 395 -1.05 -6.07 -8.56
CA ALA A 395 -1.14 -4.85 -7.77
C ALA A 395 0.18 -4.07 -7.83
N PRO A 396 0.40 -3.29 -8.90
CA PRO A 396 1.58 -2.48 -9.08
C PRO A 396 1.51 -1.18 -8.28
N GLN A 397 2.71 -0.58 -8.06
CA GLN A 397 2.85 0.73 -7.45
C GLN A 397 3.42 1.73 -8.45
N PRO A 398 2.63 2.33 -9.35
CA PRO A 398 3.13 3.33 -10.29
C PRO A 398 3.76 4.54 -9.59
N VAL A 399 3.31 4.85 -8.38
CA VAL A 399 3.88 5.90 -7.53
C VAL A 399 5.38 5.70 -7.21
N PHE A 400 5.89 4.46 -7.28
CA PHE A 400 7.31 4.18 -7.12
C PHE A 400 8.17 4.82 -8.21
N LEU A 401 7.61 5.05 -9.41
CA LEU A 401 8.31 5.80 -10.45
C LEU A 401 8.48 7.27 -10.05
N PHE A 402 7.49 7.83 -9.37
CA PHE A 402 7.58 9.20 -8.85
C PHE A 402 8.61 9.30 -7.73
N GLU A 403 8.56 8.41 -6.73
CA GLU A 403 9.43 8.49 -5.56
C GLU A 403 10.83 7.89 -5.79
N PHE A 404 10.92 6.79 -6.54
CA PHE A 404 12.15 5.99 -6.65
C PHE A 404 12.69 5.87 -8.08
N GLY A 405 12.07 6.54 -9.06
CA GLY A 405 12.44 6.41 -10.47
C GLY A 405 13.91 6.72 -10.75
N ASP A 406 14.43 7.80 -10.17
CA ASP A 406 15.85 8.18 -10.32
C ASP A 406 16.78 7.15 -9.66
N LEU A 407 16.44 6.64 -8.48
CA LEU A 407 17.19 5.56 -7.84
C LEU A 407 17.22 4.29 -8.72
N TYR A 408 16.10 3.99 -9.39
CA TYR A 408 16.06 2.84 -10.31
C TYR A 408 17.03 3.03 -11.49
N VAL A 409 17.16 4.24 -12.04
CA VAL A 409 18.16 4.56 -13.08
C VAL A 409 19.58 4.33 -12.55
N ASP A 410 19.87 4.79 -11.35
CA ASP A 410 21.18 4.63 -10.72
C ASP A 410 21.57 3.16 -10.53
N VAL A 411 20.65 2.35 -10.01
CA VAL A 411 20.96 0.97 -9.61
C VAL A 411 20.72 -0.07 -10.71
N LEU A 412 19.82 0.19 -11.68
CA LEU A 412 19.44 -0.76 -12.73
C LEU A 412 19.95 -0.35 -14.13
N GLY A 413 20.38 0.91 -14.31
CA GLY A 413 20.73 1.48 -15.60
C GLY A 413 19.52 2.06 -16.33
N ASP A 414 19.75 2.61 -17.52
CA ASP A 414 18.75 3.43 -18.19
C ASP A 414 17.57 2.62 -18.76
N ASP A 415 17.79 1.44 -19.33
CA ASP A 415 16.76 0.68 -20.03
C ASP A 415 15.67 0.06 -19.16
N ARG A 416 16.06 -0.55 -18.04
CA ARG A 416 15.13 -1.31 -17.17
C ARG A 416 14.06 -0.44 -16.51
N PRO A 417 14.39 0.75 -15.95
CA PRO A 417 13.38 1.65 -15.37
C PRO A 417 12.33 2.12 -16.36
N HIS A 418 12.73 2.35 -17.64
CA HIS A 418 11.78 2.74 -18.69
C HIS A 418 10.72 1.68 -18.97
N ARG A 419 11.05 0.40 -18.75
CA ARG A 419 10.14 -0.74 -18.95
C ARG A 419 9.46 -1.22 -17.68
N SER A 420 9.73 -0.59 -16.51
CA SER A 420 9.11 -0.95 -15.25
C SER A 420 7.66 -0.46 -15.18
N TYR A 421 6.83 -1.20 -14.46
CA TYR A 421 5.41 -0.89 -14.26
C TYR A 421 4.69 -0.52 -15.58
N PRO A 422 4.64 -1.43 -16.59
CA PRO A 422 4.13 -1.13 -17.93
C PRO A 422 2.60 -1.11 -17.95
N MET A 423 2.01 -0.05 -17.39
CA MET A 423 0.57 0.07 -17.15
C MET A 423 -0.24 0.00 -18.45
N ARG A 424 0.22 0.65 -19.53
CA ARG A 424 -0.43 0.63 -20.84
C ARG A 424 -0.46 -0.79 -21.42
N ARG A 425 0.68 -1.48 -21.44
CA ARG A 425 0.76 -2.85 -21.95
C ARG A 425 -0.11 -3.82 -21.17
N TRP A 426 -0.23 -3.68 -19.86
CA TRP A 426 -1.11 -4.53 -19.06
C TRP A 426 -2.59 -4.34 -19.45
N LEU A 427 -3.04 -3.08 -19.61
CA LEU A 427 -4.41 -2.81 -20.07
C LEU A 427 -4.66 -3.37 -21.48
N GLU A 428 -3.72 -3.16 -22.42
CA GLU A 428 -3.80 -3.68 -23.79
C GLU A 428 -3.79 -5.21 -23.84
N ALA A 429 -3.07 -5.85 -22.92
CA ALA A 429 -3.10 -7.31 -22.77
C ALA A 429 -4.41 -7.83 -22.14
N GLY A 430 -5.33 -6.95 -21.71
CA GLY A 430 -6.57 -7.33 -21.02
C GLY A 430 -6.35 -7.80 -19.59
N LEU A 431 -5.22 -7.42 -18.98
CA LEU A 431 -5.00 -7.51 -17.54
C LEU A 431 -5.64 -6.28 -16.85
N HIS A 432 -5.95 -6.43 -15.57
CA HIS A 432 -6.56 -5.38 -14.77
C HIS A 432 -5.58 -4.94 -13.67
N PRO A 433 -4.60 -4.03 -14.00
CA PRO A 433 -3.63 -3.57 -13.02
C PRO A 433 -4.32 -2.77 -11.92
N ALA A 434 -4.36 -3.33 -10.73
CA ALA A 434 -4.95 -2.70 -9.56
C ALA A 434 -3.89 -1.80 -8.90
N ALA A 435 -3.84 -0.53 -9.33
CA ALA A 435 -2.84 0.42 -8.85
C ALA A 435 -2.94 0.62 -7.33
N SER A 436 -1.80 0.84 -6.70
CA SER A 436 -1.67 0.85 -5.25
C SER A 436 -0.48 1.71 -4.79
N SER A 437 -0.35 1.91 -3.49
CA SER A 437 0.70 2.76 -2.91
C SER A 437 1.81 1.99 -2.22
N ASP A 438 1.49 0.86 -1.61
CA ASP A 438 2.35 0.16 -0.65
C ASP A 438 2.71 1.05 0.56
N ALA A 439 1.85 2.02 0.91
CA ALA A 439 2.10 2.89 2.04
C ALA A 439 2.17 2.08 3.37
N PRO A 440 3.15 2.38 4.24
CA PRO A 440 3.99 3.58 4.31
C PRO A 440 5.34 3.52 3.56
N VAL A 441 5.57 2.55 2.66
CA VAL A 441 6.81 2.49 1.85
C VAL A 441 6.88 3.71 0.93
N SER A 442 5.75 4.07 0.30
CA SER A 442 5.61 5.32 -0.45
C SER A 442 4.47 6.18 0.07
N THR A 443 4.19 7.29 -0.58
CA THR A 443 3.02 8.12 -0.26
C THR A 443 1.72 7.36 -0.52
N SER A 444 0.75 7.51 0.39
CA SER A 444 -0.61 6.98 0.20
C SER A 444 -1.50 7.88 -0.67
N ASP A 445 -1.02 9.05 -1.11
CA ASP A 445 -1.83 10.02 -1.84
C ASP A 445 -2.17 9.51 -3.25
N PRO A 446 -3.45 9.20 -3.55
CA PRO A 446 -3.85 8.70 -4.87
C PRO A 446 -3.67 9.73 -5.99
N LEU A 447 -3.66 11.04 -5.68
CA LEU A 447 -3.47 12.08 -6.68
C LEU A 447 -2.02 12.07 -7.21
N VAL A 448 -1.04 11.80 -6.34
CA VAL A 448 0.36 11.57 -6.73
C VAL A 448 0.48 10.29 -7.58
N ASN A 449 -0.25 9.25 -7.23
CA ASN A 449 -0.25 8.00 -8.00
C ASN A 449 -0.90 8.20 -9.39
N LEU A 450 -1.99 8.98 -9.49
CA LEU A 450 -2.57 9.40 -10.77
C LEU A 450 -1.53 10.18 -11.61
N TYR A 451 -0.85 11.15 -11.01
CA TYR A 451 0.22 11.90 -11.67
C TYR A 451 1.31 10.97 -12.22
N ALA A 452 1.76 10.01 -11.43
CA ALA A 452 2.77 9.05 -11.86
C ALA A 452 2.31 8.20 -13.06
N MET A 453 1.04 7.77 -13.09
CA MET A 453 0.49 6.99 -14.21
C MET A 453 0.29 7.80 -15.50
N VAL A 454 -0.07 9.08 -15.39
CA VAL A 454 -0.35 9.91 -16.59
C VAL A 454 0.89 10.60 -17.14
N THR A 455 1.95 10.80 -16.34
CA THR A 455 3.16 11.52 -16.77
C THR A 455 4.42 10.66 -16.79
N ARG A 456 4.47 9.62 -15.97
CA ARG A 456 5.64 8.77 -15.71
C ARG A 456 6.89 9.59 -15.36
N ARG A 457 6.69 10.69 -14.65
CA ARG A 457 7.75 11.58 -14.17
C ARG A 457 8.11 11.28 -12.73
N SER A 458 9.41 11.20 -12.45
CA SER A 458 9.91 11.18 -11.08
C SER A 458 9.71 12.55 -10.39
N ASN A 459 9.87 12.60 -9.09
CA ASN A 459 9.84 13.85 -8.31
C ASN A 459 11.02 14.81 -8.65
N ARG A 460 12.03 14.33 -9.40
CA ARG A 460 13.13 15.13 -9.93
C ARG A 460 12.94 15.47 -11.42
N GLY A 461 11.85 15.03 -12.04
CA GLY A 461 11.46 15.35 -13.40
C GLY A 461 11.93 14.36 -14.48
N THR A 462 12.62 13.28 -14.10
CA THR A 462 13.03 12.22 -15.04
C THR A 462 11.80 11.51 -15.61
N VAL A 463 11.71 11.37 -16.93
CA VAL A 463 10.61 10.66 -17.61
C VAL A 463 11.02 9.23 -17.89
N LEU A 464 10.22 8.27 -17.48
CA LEU A 464 10.52 6.83 -17.53
C LEU A 464 9.50 6.06 -18.37
N GLY A 465 9.78 5.82 -19.65
CA GLY A 465 8.92 5.07 -20.56
C GLY A 465 7.59 5.78 -20.85
N PRO A 466 7.60 6.94 -21.51
CA PRO A 466 6.39 7.76 -21.77
C PRO A 466 5.33 7.02 -22.59
N GLU A 467 5.69 5.98 -23.33
CA GLU A 467 4.77 5.10 -24.07
C GLU A 467 3.81 4.30 -23.16
N GLU A 468 4.14 4.20 -21.88
CA GLU A 468 3.32 3.51 -20.88
C GLU A 468 2.37 4.45 -20.11
N CYS A 469 2.33 5.76 -20.47
CA CYS A 469 1.39 6.72 -19.88
C CYS A 469 -0.06 6.31 -20.14
N LEU A 470 -0.89 6.47 -19.11
CA LEU A 470 -2.34 6.31 -19.21
C LEU A 470 -3.04 7.65 -19.42
N SER A 471 -4.24 7.65 -20.00
CA SER A 471 -5.17 8.76 -19.83
C SER A 471 -5.65 8.83 -18.39
N LEU A 472 -6.06 10.02 -17.93
CA LEU A 472 -6.54 10.18 -16.54
C LEU A 472 -7.76 9.30 -16.22
N PRO A 473 -8.76 9.12 -17.10
CA PRO A 473 -9.85 8.16 -16.85
C PRO A 473 -9.38 6.72 -16.67
N GLU A 474 -8.38 6.26 -17.45
CA GLU A 474 -7.79 4.93 -17.28
C GLU A 474 -7.02 4.82 -15.94
N ALA A 475 -6.29 5.87 -15.56
CA ALA A 475 -5.57 5.91 -14.29
C ALA A 475 -6.54 5.87 -13.08
N VAL A 476 -7.64 6.62 -13.12
CA VAL A 476 -8.70 6.55 -12.11
C VAL A 476 -9.33 5.16 -12.06
N HIS A 477 -9.58 4.54 -13.22
CA HIS A 477 -10.08 3.16 -13.30
C HIS A 477 -9.13 2.18 -12.62
N CYS A 478 -7.81 2.33 -12.79
CA CYS A 478 -6.79 1.51 -12.12
C CYS A 478 -6.75 1.68 -10.60
N LEU A 479 -7.17 2.83 -10.07
CA LEU A 479 -7.26 3.10 -8.63
C LEU A 479 -8.66 2.89 -8.03
N THR A 480 -9.62 2.38 -8.81
CA THR A 480 -11.00 2.20 -8.36
C THR A 480 -11.51 0.80 -8.71
N TRP A 481 -11.98 0.60 -9.93
CA TRP A 481 -12.62 -0.64 -10.37
C TRP A 481 -11.66 -1.85 -10.40
N THR A 482 -10.42 -1.66 -10.85
CA THR A 482 -9.46 -2.78 -10.93
C THR A 482 -9.09 -3.33 -9.56
N GLY A 483 -9.00 -2.47 -8.53
CA GLY A 483 -8.84 -2.89 -7.14
C GLY A 483 -10.06 -3.67 -6.63
N ALA A 484 -11.27 -3.24 -7.00
CA ALA A 484 -12.49 -3.98 -6.70
C ALA A 484 -12.50 -5.34 -7.39
N HIS A 485 -12.11 -5.41 -8.68
CA HIS A 485 -11.99 -6.64 -9.45
C HIS A 485 -10.96 -7.60 -8.83
N ALA A 486 -9.80 -7.12 -8.42
CA ALA A 486 -8.78 -7.94 -7.77
C ALA A 486 -9.28 -8.58 -6.47
N GLY A 487 -10.22 -7.92 -5.77
CA GLY A 487 -10.85 -8.36 -4.53
C GLY A 487 -12.24 -8.99 -4.69
N PHE A 488 -12.68 -9.35 -5.91
CA PHE A 488 -14.00 -9.95 -6.18
C PHE A 488 -15.19 -9.08 -5.69
N ALA A 489 -15.11 -7.77 -5.90
CA ALA A 489 -16.11 -6.81 -5.44
C ALA A 489 -16.56 -5.80 -6.53
N GLU A 490 -16.20 -6.04 -7.80
CA GLU A 490 -16.47 -5.15 -8.95
C GLU A 490 -17.97 -4.98 -9.26
N ASP A 491 -18.79 -5.90 -8.81
CA ASP A 491 -20.25 -5.83 -8.88
C ASP A 491 -20.85 -4.89 -7.81
N ARG A 492 -20.10 -4.51 -6.81
CA ARG A 492 -20.57 -3.74 -5.65
C ARG A 492 -19.92 -2.38 -5.48
N LYS A 493 -18.68 -2.19 -5.96
CA LYS A 493 -17.91 -0.94 -5.79
C LYS A 493 -16.95 -0.68 -6.94
N GLY A 494 -16.41 0.53 -6.99
CA GLY A 494 -15.40 0.96 -7.97
C GLY A 494 -15.98 1.74 -9.14
N GLN A 495 -17.31 1.91 -9.19
CA GLN A 495 -18.01 2.75 -10.15
C GLN A 495 -19.12 3.55 -9.47
N LEU A 496 -19.59 4.65 -10.08
CA LEU A 496 -20.73 5.43 -9.63
C LEU A 496 -21.96 5.15 -10.51
N VAL A 497 -22.37 3.88 -10.52
CA VAL A 497 -23.57 3.42 -11.25
C VAL A 497 -24.63 2.89 -10.29
N PRO A 498 -25.93 2.93 -10.66
CA PRO A 498 -27.00 2.48 -9.78
C PRO A 498 -26.77 1.08 -9.20
N GLY A 499 -26.99 0.95 -7.89
CA GLY A 499 -26.84 -0.30 -7.14
C GLY A 499 -25.47 -0.51 -6.50
N GLN A 500 -24.40 0.14 -6.96
CA GLN A 500 -23.10 0.08 -6.30
C GLN A 500 -23.08 0.90 -5.00
N PHE A 501 -22.11 0.62 -4.12
CA PHE A 501 -21.94 1.37 -2.88
C PHE A 501 -21.77 2.87 -3.16
N ALA A 502 -22.35 3.68 -2.31
CA ALA A 502 -22.16 5.12 -2.30
C ALA A 502 -20.79 5.46 -1.65
N ASP A 503 -19.73 4.99 -2.29
CA ASP A 503 -18.32 5.23 -1.93
C ASP A 503 -17.72 6.15 -3.00
N LEU A 504 -17.40 7.40 -2.64
CA LEU A 504 -16.90 8.39 -3.59
C LEU A 504 -15.98 9.43 -2.94
N ALA A 505 -15.20 10.10 -3.80
CA ALA A 505 -14.39 11.25 -3.42
C ALA A 505 -14.71 12.47 -4.30
N VAL A 506 -14.80 13.65 -3.68
CA VAL A 506 -14.91 14.94 -4.36
C VAL A 506 -13.53 15.60 -4.35
N ILE A 507 -13.03 15.95 -5.51
CA ILE A 507 -11.74 16.63 -5.69
C ILE A 507 -12.00 18.13 -5.86
N ASP A 508 -11.17 18.99 -5.31
CA ASP A 508 -11.34 20.45 -5.21
C ASP A 508 -11.39 21.18 -6.58
N ARG A 509 -11.20 20.47 -7.68
CA ARG A 509 -11.21 20.96 -9.07
C ARG A 509 -11.65 19.88 -10.05
N ASP A 510 -11.92 20.26 -11.31
CA ASP A 510 -12.11 19.31 -12.41
C ASP A 510 -10.74 18.79 -12.88
N ILE A 511 -10.27 17.70 -12.27
CA ILE A 511 -8.99 17.09 -12.64
C ILE A 511 -8.96 16.56 -14.08
N PHE A 512 -10.11 16.31 -14.70
CA PHE A 512 -10.20 15.81 -16.08
C PHE A 512 -10.08 16.93 -17.13
N ALA A 513 -10.15 18.20 -16.71
CA ALA A 513 -10.03 19.38 -17.57
C ALA A 513 -8.76 20.20 -17.30
N THR A 514 -7.97 19.83 -16.28
CA THR A 514 -6.73 20.54 -15.90
C THR A 514 -5.48 19.79 -16.38
N PRO A 515 -4.33 20.47 -16.54
CA PRO A 515 -3.07 19.81 -16.84
C PRO A 515 -2.69 18.77 -15.78
N PRO A 516 -1.99 17.67 -16.15
CA PRO A 516 -1.59 16.64 -15.19
C PRO A 516 -0.78 17.15 -14.00
N GLU A 517 0.00 18.21 -14.17
CA GLU A 517 0.81 18.84 -13.13
C GLU A 517 -0.05 19.38 -11.98
N ASP A 518 -1.29 19.76 -12.25
CA ASP A 518 -2.24 20.27 -11.24
C ASP A 518 -2.73 19.16 -10.28
N LEU A 519 -2.54 17.88 -10.63
CA LEU A 519 -2.85 16.76 -9.75
C LEU A 519 -2.04 16.82 -8.45
N LEU A 520 -0.79 17.27 -8.49
CA LEU A 520 0.06 17.38 -7.30
C LEU A 520 -0.41 18.49 -6.33
N ALA A 521 -1.17 19.47 -6.84
CA ALA A 521 -1.74 20.55 -6.03
C ALA A 521 -3.21 20.33 -5.66
N ALA A 522 -3.88 19.37 -6.28
CA ALA A 522 -5.27 19.04 -6.02
C ALA A 522 -5.46 18.44 -4.60
N LYS A 523 -6.66 18.60 -4.05
CA LYS A 523 -7.02 18.10 -2.71
C LYS A 523 -8.36 17.40 -2.75
N VAL A 524 -8.54 16.43 -1.87
CA VAL A 524 -9.84 15.85 -1.61
C VAL A 524 -10.63 16.77 -0.69
N ASP A 525 -11.79 17.22 -1.14
CA ASP A 525 -12.71 18.04 -0.36
C ASP A 525 -13.63 17.21 0.51
N MET A 526 -14.13 16.10 -0.06
CA MET A 526 -15.08 15.24 0.65
C MET A 526 -14.84 13.78 0.28
N THR A 527 -15.01 12.91 1.27
CA THR A 527 -15.07 11.45 1.08
C THR A 527 -16.35 10.91 1.69
N ILE A 528 -17.09 10.16 0.89
CA ILE A 528 -18.32 9.49 1.32
C ILE A 528 -18.07 7.98 1.26
N VAL A 529 -18.43 7.28 2.34
CA VAL A 529 -18.40 5.81 2.43
C VAL A 529 -19.77 5.31 2.88
N ASP A 530 -20.35 4.37 2.15
CA ASP A 530 -21.68 3.82 2.44
C ASP A 530 -22.77 4.90 2.56
N GLY A 531 -22.65 5.97 1.74
CA GLY A 531 -23.56 7.12 1.76
C GLY A 531 -23.40 8.06 2.96
N ARG A 532 -22.35 7.88 3.79
CA ARG A 532 -22.05 8.72 4.95
C ARG A 532 -20.79 9.55 4.71
N VAL A 533 -20.84 10.80 5.11
CA VAL A 533 -19.68 11.69 5.04
C VAL A 533 -18.62 11.20 6.04
N ALA A 534 -17.49 10.74 5.52
CA ALA A 534 -16.36 10.25 6.31
C ALA A 534 -15.24 11.28 6.43
N HIS A 535 -15.16 12.22 5.47
CA HIS A 535 -14.27 13.39 5.49
C HIS A 535 -14.95 14.54 4.78
N ASP A 536 -14.87 15.75 5.35
CA ASP A 536 -15.42 16.98 4.79
C ASP A 536 -14.48 18.15 5.13
N ARG A 537 -13.58 18.46 4.20
CA ARG A 537 -12.58 19.52 4.38
C ARG A 537 -13.20 20.91 4.42
N ARG A 538 -14.33 21.10 3.75
CA ARG A 538 -15.02 22.41 3.63
C ARG A 538 -16.17 22.59 4.61
N GLY A 539 -16.60 21.53 5.29
CA GLY A 539 -17.75 21.56 6.21
C GLY A 539 -19.09 21.73 5.50
N GLU A 540 -19.20 21.29 4.24
CA GLU A 540 -20.41 21.52 3.42
C GLU A 540 -21.61 20.69 3.89
N LEU A 541 -21.37 19.53 4.48
CA LEU A 541 -22.44 18.64 4.97
C LEU A 541 -22.41 18.47 6.50
N GLY A 542 -21.42 19.02 7.18
CA GLY A 542 -21.19 18.82 8.62
C GLY A 542 -20.90 17.33 8.91
N GLY A 543 -19.73 17.00 9.46
CA GLY A 543 -19.37 15.67 9.88
C GLY A 543 -20.01 15.29 11.21
#